data_6d0453da8b2ebeee4fc7bcf472d974a2
#
_entry.id   6d0453da8b2ebeee4fc7bcf472d974a2
#
_cell.length_a   1.000
_cell.length_b   1.000
_cell.length_c   1.000
_cell.angle_alpha   90.00
_cell.angle_beta   90.00
_cell.angle_gamma   90.00
#
_symmetry.space_group_name_H-M   'P 1'
#
loop_
_entity.id
_entity.type
_entity.pdbx_description
1 polymer ?
#
loop_
_entity_poly.entity_id
_entity_poly.type
_entity_poly.pdbx_seq_one_letter_code
_entity_poly.pdbx_strand_id
1 'polypeptide(L)'
;KTLNQNDQYEVSECYFDMFDVMIPSGVFQPIDTHRIRDWDKVSDLTKTGRLTPGSSIGQGDAPVRQIWVDKDGKRTDGPSRYISALPGWHNADSLGYNPDDTGRPIESWAELFSPDFKGRVALLNIPQVGAMDAAMGMEAMGLVKFGDKGNMTKPEIDILVDFLIKKKQEGHFRAFWETFGQSVNLMVSGEVALQSMWSPAVTAVNAEGVPCIYASPKEGMRGWHGAISISKKATGKKLDQAYEYLNWWLD
;
A
#
# COMPACT_ATOMS: atom_id res chain seq x y z
N LYS A 1 14.25 -2.31 11.97
CA LYS A 1 15.52 -3.08 11.91
C LYS A 1 16.46 -2.49 10.85
N THR A 2 16.03 -2.30 9.62
CA THR A 2 16.88 -1.83 8.49
C THR A 2 17.63 -0.53 8.80
N LEU A 3 17.02 0.45 9.48
CA LEU A 3 17.67 1.70 9.86
C LEU A 3 18.83 1.49 10.84
N ASN A 4 18.69 0.58 11.78
CA ASN A 4 19.65 0.39 12.89
C ASN A 4 20.61 -0.79 12.67
N GLN A 5 20.33 -1.66 11.69
CA GLN A 5 21.04 -2.92 11.44
C GLN A 5 21.27 -3.15 9.94
N ASN A 6 21.53 -2.07 9.19
CA ASN A 6 21.72 -2.13 7.74
C ASN A 6 23.02 -2.83 7.29
N ASP A 7 23.87 -3.25 8.23
CA ASP A 7 25.08 -4.04 8.01
C ASP A 7 24.84 -5.56 8.08
N GLN A 8 23.64 -5.98 8.49
CA GLN A 8 23.29 -7.40 8.58
C GLN A 8 22.65 -7.96 7.31
N TYR A 9 22.18 -7.08 6.41
CA TYR A 9 21.47 -7.45 5.20
C TYR A 9 21.99 -6.66 4.01
N GLU A 10 22.27 -7.34 2.92
CA GLU A 10 22.69 -6.74 1.65
C GLU A 10 21.52 -6.16 0.87
N VAL A 11 20.35 -6.78 0.99
CA VAL A 11 19.10 -6.34 0.36
C VAL A 11 17.97 -6.25 1.38
N SER A 12 17.02 -5.39 1.14
CA SER A 12 15.83 -5.22 1.99
C SER A 12 14.60 -4.96 1.13
N GLU A 13 13.51 -5.64 1.45
CA GLU A 13 12.20 -5.27 0.93
C GLU A 13 11.70 -4.00 1.62
N CYS A 14 11.13 -3.10 0.83
CA CYS A 14 10.54 -1.85 1.29
C CYS A 14 9.19 -1.64 0.63
N TYR A 15 8.25 -1.13 1.40
CA TYR A 15 6.92 -0.76 0.93
C TYR A 15 6.83 0.75 0.75
N PHE A 16 5.88 1.19 -0.05
CA PHE A 16 5.69 2.58 -0.44
C PHE A 16 5.72 3.57 0.74
N ASP A 17 5.13 3.22 1.86
CA ASP A 17 5.04 4.01 3.08
C ASP A 17 6.36 4.19 3.84
N MET A 18 7.39 3.43 3.46
CA MET A 18 8.71 3.46 4.11
C MET A 18 9.71 4.37 3.38
N PHE A 19 9.52 4.62 2.08
CA PHE A 19 10.53 5.30 1.26
C PHE A 19 10.82 6.73 1.70
N ASP A 20 9.82 7.46 2.21
CA ASP A 20 10.00 8.84 2.67
C ASP A 20 10.90 8.96 3.91
N VAL A 21 11.01 7.88 4.68
CA VAL A 21 11.92 7.80 5.82
C VAL A 21 13.26 7.16 5.41
N MET A 22 13.22 6.08 4.62
CA MET A 22 14.39 5.27 4.34
C MET A 22 15.36 5.91 3.34
N ILE A 23 14.86 6.57 2.29
CA ILE A 23 15.72 7.21 1.29
C ILE A 23 16.50 8.37 1.91
N PRO A 24 15.88 9.35 2.60
CA PRO A 24 16.62 10.44 3.22
C PRO A 24 17.58 10.00 4.32
N SER A 25 17.33 8.88 4.98
CA SER A 25 18.21 8.33 6.01
C SER A 25 19.56 7.84 5.48
N GLY A 26 19.68 7.66 4.13
CA GLY A 26 20.90 7.24 3.48
C GLY A 26 21.33 5.79 3.81
N VAL A 27 20.39 4.92 4.22
CA VAL A 27 20.68 3.50 4.51
C VAL A 27 20.79 2.65 3.26
N PHE A 28 20.27 3.12 2.14
CA PHE A 28 20.34 2.47 0.83
C PHE A 28 21.35 3.17 -0.07
N GLN A 29 21.93 2.40 -0.98
CA GLN A 29 22.74 2.96 -2.08
C GLN A 29 21.93 3.01 -3.38
N PRO A 30 22.25 3.94 -4.28
CA PRO A 30 21.67 3.96 -5.62
C PRO A 30 21.95 2.67 -6.37
N ILE A 31 20.94 2.13 -7.02
CA ILE A 31 21.01 0.96 -7.89
C ILE A 31 21.18 1.45 -9.31
N ASP A 32 22.28 1.06 -9.97
CA ASP A 32 22.53 1.38 -11.38
C ASP A 32 21.66 0.51 -12.28
N THR A 33 20.70 1.09 -12.99
CA THR A 33 19.78 0.37 -13.88
C THR A 33 20.50 -0.34 -15.03
N HIS A 34 21.71 0.10 -15.42
CA HIS A 34 22.53 -0.59 -16.42
C HIS A 34 23.08 -1.94 -15.93
N ARG A 35 23.04 -2.21 -14.65
CA ARG A 35 23.39 -3.51 -14.05
C ARG A 35 22.18 -4.43 -13.89
N ILE A 36 20.98 -3.98 -14.22
CA ILE A 36 19.75 -4.77 -14.21
C ILE A 36 19.49 -5.26 -15.64
N ARG A 37 19.66 -6.56 -15.88
CA ARG A 37 19.63 -7.17 -17.23
C ARG A 37 18.31 -6.90 -17.96
N ASP A 38 17.20 -7.06 -17.24
CA ASP A 38 15.85 -6.95 -17.79
C ASP A 38 15.14 -5.64 -17.38
N TRP A 39 15.93 -4.58 -17.14
CA TRP A 39 15.36 -3.27 -16.78
C TRP A 39 14.29 -2.78 -17.76
N ASP A 40 14.49 -3.03 -19.06
CA ASP A 40 13.53 -2.61 -20.08
C ASP A 40 12.17 -3.32 -19.95
N LYS A 41 12.13 -4.52 -19.38
CA LYS A 41 10.92 -5.30 -19.12
C LYS A 41 10.16 -4.84 -17.88
N VAL A 42 10.78 -4.08 -16.99
CA VAL A 42 10.11 -3.51 -15.81
C VAL A 42 8.96 -2.63 -16.28
N SER A 43 7.79 -2.78 -15.64
CA SER A 43 6.55 -2.10 -16.02
C SER A 43 6.70 -0.58 -16.16
N ASP A 44 6.14 -0.03 -17.21
CA ASP A 44 6.07 1.42 -17.40
C ASP A 44 5.26 2.11 -16.31
N LEU A 45 4.31 1.44 -15.69
CA LEU A 45 3.58 1.96 -14.53
C LEU A 45 4.54 2.39 -13.42
N THR A 46 5.57 1.59 -13.12
CA THR A 46 6.55 1.90 -12.08
C THR A 46 7.58 2.95 -12.52
N LYS A 47 7.96 2.96 -13.79
CA LYS A 47 8.95 3.89 -14.35
C LYS A 47 8.39 5.28 -14.64
N THR A 48 7.14 5.36 -15.13
CA THR A 48 6.51 6.61 -15.60
C THR A 48 5.30 7.03 -14.75
N GLY A 49 4.77 6.14 -13.92
CA GLY A 49 3.55 6.35 -13.15
C GLY A 49 2.26 6.26 -13.98
N ARG A 50 2.34 5.76 -15.21
CA ARG A 50 1.23 5.73 -16.17
C ARG A 50 0.94 4.30 -16.61
N LEU A 51 -0.33 3.91 -16.60
CA LEU A 51 -0.79 2.63 -17.18
C LEU A 51 -0.71 2.65 -18.70
N THR A 52 -1.02 3.80 -19.29
CA THR A 52 -0.91 4.08 -20.73
C THR A 52 -0.30 5.45 -20.92
N PRO A 53 0.29 5.79 -22.07
CA PRO A 53 0.90 7.11 -22.30
C PRO A 53 -0.01 8.30 -22.01
N GLY A 54 -1.32 8.15 -22.17
CA GLY A 54 -2.31 9.22 -21.93
C GLY A 54 -2.92 9.21 -20.51
N SER A 55 -2.65 8.21 -19.67
CA SER A 55 -3.24 8.16 -18.33
C SER A 55 -2.56 9.16 -17.39
N SER A 56 -3.29 9.61 -16.36
CA SER A 56 -2.73 10.41 -15.28
C SER A 56 -1.79 9.57 -14.40
N ILE A 57 -0.83 10.22 -13.76
CA ILE A 57 -0.06 9.61 -12.67
C ILE A 57 -0.96 9.53 -11.44
N GLY A 58 -0.93 8.39 -10.74
CA GLY A 58 -1.68 8.20 -9.49
C GLY A 58 -1.30 9.23 -8.42
N GLN A 59 -2.18 9.40 -7.44
CA GLN A 59 -1.92 10.24 -6.27
C GLN A 59 -0.93 9.57 -5.31
N GLY A 60 -0.40 10.36 -4.36
CA GLY A 60 0.44 9.89 -3.28
C GLY A 60 1.79 9.34 -3.74
N ASP A 61 2.16 8.26 -3.10
CA ASP A 61 3.46 7.60 -3.25
C ASP A 61 3.51 6.71 -4.50
N ALA A 62 3.12 7.23 -5.66
CA ALA A 62 3.31 6.53 -6.92
C ALA A 62 4.79 6.18 -7.12
N PRO A 63 5.13 4.96 -7.59
CA PRO A 63 6.52 4.49 -7.70
C PRO A 63 7.43 5.50 -8.40
N VAL A 64 6.97 6.11 -9.47
CA VAL A 64 7.72 7.11 -10.25
C VAL A 64 8.22 8.30 -9.41
N ARG A 65 7.53 8.65 -8.32
CA ARG A 65 7.92 9.75 -7.43
C ARG A 65 8.94 9.31 -6.37
N GLN A 66 9.09 8.02 -6.15
CA GLN A 66 9.91 7.49 -5.06
C GLN A 66 11.18 6.81 -5.52
N ILE A 67 11.16 6.14 -6.68
CA ILE A 67 12.27 5.28 -7.07
C ILE A 67 13.46 6.04 -7.68
N TRP A 68 13.25 7.15 -8.38
CA TRP A 68 14.31 7.82 -9.12
C TRP A 68 15.22 8.65 -8.21
N VAL A 69 16.51 8.40 -8.30
CA VAL A 69 17.57 9.10 -7.53
C VAL A 69 18.75 9.43 -8.44
N ASP A 70 19.59 10.36 -8.00
CA ASP A 70 20.88 10.60 -8.61
C ASP A 70 21.94 9.58 -8.09
N LYS A 71 23.18 9.72 -8.58
CA LYS A 71 24.30 8.87 -8.17
C LYS A 71 24.64 8.94 -6.67
N ASP A 72 24.19 9.98 -5.98
CA ASP A 72 24.44 10.21 -4.55
C ASP A 72 23.23 9.78 -3.69
N GLY A 73 22.16 9.25 -4.33
CA GLY A 73 20.95 8.75 -3.66
C GLY A 73 19.92 9.83 -3.35
N LYS A 74 20.06 11.03 -3.89
CA LYS A 74 19.09 12.11 -3.76
C LYS A 74 17.98 11.93 -4.79
N ARG A 75 16.72 12.10 -4.37
CA ARG A 75 15.56 12.04 -5.28
C ARG A 75 15.67 13.01 -6.43
N THR A 76 15.21 12.57 -7.61
CA THR A 76 15.10 13.36 -8.82
C THR A 76 13.63 13.47 -9.25
N ASP A 77 13.29 14.51 -10.01
CA ASP A 77 11.91 14.76 -10.47
C ASP A 77 11.47 13.84 -11.61
N GLY A 78 12.28 12.86 -11.99
CA GLY A 78 11.95 11.94 -13.07
C GLY A 78 13.04 10.92 -13.34
N PRO A 79 12.89 10.17 -14.43
CA PRO A 79 13.80 9.09 -14.76
C PRO A 79 15.27 9.50 -14.78
N SER A 80 16.10 8.70 -14.14
CA SER A 80 17.55 8.83 -14.12
C SER A 80 18.20 7.46 -14.41
N ARG A 81 19.53 7.41 -14.43
CA ARG A 81 20.26 6.14 -14.49
C ARG A 81 20.13 5.33 -13.21
N TYR A 82 19.82 5.97 -12.10
CA TYR A 82 19.82 5.32 -10.78
C TYR A 82 18.43 5.29 -10.17
N ILE A 83 18.17 4.22 -9.43
CA ILE A 83 16.97 4.04 -8.63
C ILE A 83 17.31 3.74 -7.17
N SER A 84 16.45 4.14 -6.25
CA SER A 84 16.59 3.84 -4.82
C SER A 84 16.26 2.39 -4.49
N ALA A 85 15.37 1.80 -5.28
CA ALA A 85 14.91 0.42 -5.13
C ALA A 85 14.42 -0.12 -6.46
N LEU A 86 14.61 -1.43 -6.68
CA LEU A 86 14.04 -2.15 -7.81
C LEU A 86 12.54 -2.37 -7.55
N PRO A 87 11.63 -1.88 -8.41
CA PRO A 87 10.21 -2.22 -8.30
C PRO A 87 10.02 -3.74 -8.37
N GLY A 88 9.50 -4.33 -7.29
CA GLY A 88 9.37 -5.77 -7.16
C GLY A 88 7.95 -6.26 -7.42
N TRP A 89 6.96 -5.55 -6.90
CA TRP A 89 5.54 -5.91 -7.02
C TRP A 89 4.64 -4.70 -6.80
N HIS A 90 3.42 -4.81 -7.30
CA HIS A 90 2.34 -3.89 -7.02
C HIS A 90 1.03 -4.65 -6.90
N ASN A 91 0.10 -4.11 -6.13
CA ASN A 91 -1.24 -4.66 -5.98
C ASN A 91 -2.22 -3.53 -5.65
N ALA A 92 -3.47 -3.90 -5.41
CA ALA A 92 -4.51 -2.97 -5.00
C ALA A 92 -5.35 -3.58 -3.88
N ASP A 93 -5.61 -2.78 -2.86
CA ASP A 93 -6.43 -3.16 -1.73
C ASP A 93 -7.85 -2.59 -1.83
N SER A 94 -8.79 -3.28 -1.22
CA SER A 94 -10.21 -2.98 -1.30
C SER A 94 -10.94 -3.38 -0.01
N LEU A 95 -12.25 -3.49 -0.10
CA LEU A 95 -13.12 -4.01 0.94
C LEU A 95 -13.35 -5.51 0.75
N GLY A 96 -13.31 -6.27 1.83
CA GLY A 96 -13.79 -7.65 1.87
C GLY A 96 -15.11 -7.70 2.63
N TYR A 97 -16.08 -8.47 2.13
CA TYR A 97 -17.38 -8.58 2.76
C TYR A 97 -17.99 -9.98 2.62
N ASN A 98 -18.80 -10.34 3.60
CA ASN A 98 -19.62 -11.54 3.53
C ASN A 98 -20.97 -11.20 2.86
N PRO A 99 -21.30 -11.77 1.69
CA PRO A 99 -22.53 -11.44 0.96
C PRO A 99 -23.80 -11.82 1.72
N ASP A 100 -23.77 -12.87 2.54
CA ASP A 100 -24.92 -13.31 3.34
C ASP A 100 -25.22 -12.31 4.47
N ASP A 101 -24.19 -11.66 4.99
CA ASP A 101 -24.29 -10.67 6.05
C ASP A 101 -24.63 -9.27 5.54
N THR A 102 -24.14 -8.90 4.36
CA THR A 102 -24.41 -7.59 3.78
C THR A 102 -25.75 -7.54 3.05
N GLY A 103 -26.23 -8.68 2.56
CA GLY A 103 -27.48 -8.81 1.81
C GLY A 103 -27.49 -8.06 0.46
N ARG A 104 -26.36 -7.44 0.09
CA ARG A 104 -26.17 -6.72 -1.17
C ARG A 104 -24.69 -6.64 -1.56
N PRO A 105 -24.39 -6.45 -2.85
CA PRO A 105 -23.03 -6.14 -3.28
C PRO A 105 -22.48 -4.84 -2.64
N ILE A 106 -21.20 -4.83 -2.37
CA ILE A 106 -20.45 -3.66 -1.90
C ILE A 106 -19.71 -3.06 -3.10
N GLU A 107 -20.15 -1.91 -3.56
CA GLU A 107 -19.67 -1.26 -4.80
C GLU A 107 -19.09 0.15 -4.58
N SER A 108 -18.88 0.54 -3.32
CA SER A 108 -18.34 1.85 -2.96
C SER A 108 -17.59 1.79 -1.64
N TRP A 109 -16.53 2.57 -1.51
CA TRP A 109 -15.85 2.80 -0.23
C TRP A 109 -16.76 3.46 0.82
N ALA A 110 -17.81 4.18 0.39
CA ALA A 110 -18.80 4.77 1.29
C ALA A 110 -19.45 3.73 2.22
N GLU A 111 -19.55 2.48 1.76
CA GLU A 111 -20.15 1.39 2.53
C GLU A 111 -19.39 1.06 3.81
N LEU A 112 -18.08 1.38 3.87
CA LEU A 112 -17.27 1.25 5.08
C LEU A 112 -17.87 2.02 6.27
N PHE A 113 -18.64 3.07 6.00
CA PHE A 113 -19.28 3.94 6.99
C PHE A 113 -20.82 3.91 6.95
N SER A 114 -21.39 2.98 6.18
CA SER A 114 -22.84 2.84 6.11
C SER A 114 -23.43 2.51 7.49
N PRO A 115 -24.51 3.17 7.91
CA PRO A 115 -25.18 2.87 9.16
C PRO A 115 -25.75 1.45 9.20
N ASP A 116 -26.01 0.82 8.04
CA ASP A 116 -26.50 -0.55 7.93
C ASP A 116 -25.55 -1.58 8.54
N PHE A 117 -24.25 -1.27 8.56
CA PHE A 117 -23.21 -2.17 9.08
C PHE A 117 -22.64 -1.70 10.43
N LYS A 118 -23.33 -0.77 11.11
CA LYS A 118 -22.89 -0.28 12.42
C LYS A 118 -22.62 -1.42 13.40
N GLY A 119 -21.45 -1.42 14.02
CA GLY A 119 -21.00 -2.45 14.96
C GLY A 119 -20.53 -3.75 14.30
N ARG A 120 -20.50 -3.80 12.96
CA ARG A 120 -20.08 -4.98 12.18
C ARG A 120 -19.03 -4.64 11.13
N VAL A 121 -18.27 -3.56 11.34
CA VAL A 121 -17.20 -3.09 10.44
C VAL A 121 -15.87 -3.19 11.14
N ALA A 122 -14.81 -3.56 10.41
CA ALA A 122 -13.43 -3.40 10.88
C ALA A 122 -12.59 -2.59 9.90
N LEU A 123 -11.58 -1.93 10.43
CA LEU A 123 -10.63 -1.11 9.68
C LEU A 123 -9.20 -1.52 10.03
N LEU A 124 -8.31 -1.50 9.05
CA LEU A 124 -6.88 -1.73 9.23
C LEU A 124 -6.28 -0.65 10.16
N ASN A 125 -5.60 -1.08 11.22
CA ASN A 125 -4.93 -0.24 12.20
C ASN A 125 -3.43 -0.03 11.88
N ILE A 126 -3.12 0.15 10.61
CA ILE A 126 -1.81 0.67 10.17
C ILE A 126 -2.09 2.10 9.72
N PRO A 127 -1.66 3.14 10.48
CA PRO A 127 -2.16 4.51 10.30
C PRO A 127 -2.04 5.03 8.87
N GLN A 128 -0.88 4.86 8.23
CA GLN A 128 -0.62 5.32 6.87
C GLN A 128 -1.47 4.60 5.81
N VAL A 129 -1.97 3.42 6.09
CA VAL A 129 -2.79 2.62 5.17
C VAL A 129 -4.28 2.76 5.50
N GLY A 130 -4.66 2.51 6.77
CA GLY A 130 -6.05 2.61 7.21
C GLY A 130 -6.61 4.03 7.12
N ALA A 131 -5.76 5.06 7.25
CA ALA A 131 -6.16 6.45 7.02
C ALA A 131 -6.56 6.69 5.56
N MET A 132 -5.83 6.12 4.58
CA MET A 132 -6.21 6.21 3.17
C MET A 132 -7.52 5.49 2.89
N ASP A 133 -7.73 4.28 3.45
CA ASP A 133 -8.98 3.54 3.29
C ASP A 133 -10.17 4.35 3.84
N ALA A 134 -9.99 4.97 5.01
CA ALA A 134 -10.99 5.86 5.59
C ALA A 134 -11.22 7.13 4.75
N ALA A 135 -10.16 7.73 4.22
CA ALA A 135 -10.27 8.91 3.36
C ALA A 135 -11.02 8.60 2.06
N MET A 136 -10.80 7.43 1.46
CA MET A 136 -11.56 6.97 0.30
C MET A 136 -13.05 6.84 0.63
N GLY A 137 -13.39 6.30 1.81
CA GLY A 137 -14.77 6.21 2.28
C GLY A 137 -15.41 7.59 2.49
N MET A 138 -14.70 8.53 3.10
CA MET A 138 -15.21 9.89 3.31
C MET A 138 -15.43 10.66 1.99
N GLU A 139 -14.50 10.52 1.02
CA GLU A 139 -14.69 11.10 -0.32
C GLU A 139 -15.89 10.47 -1.04
N ALA A 140 -16.03 9.15 -0.97
CA ALA A 140 -17.14 8.42 -1.58
C ALA A 140 -18.50 8.83 -1.00
N MET A 141 -18.54 9.21 0.28
CA MET A 141 -19.72 9.81 0.92
C MET A 141 -19.96 11.28 0.55
N GLY A 142 -19.03 11.93 -0.15
CA GLY A 142 -19.11 13.36 -0.46
C GLY A 142 -18.89 14.29 0.74
N LEU A 143 -18.28 13.80 1.82
CA LEU A 143 -18.07 14.60 3.04
C LEU A 143 -16.90 15.56 2.93
N VAL A 144 -15.89 15.21 2.16
CA VAL A 144 -14.65 15.97 1.98
C VAL A 144 -14.05 15.59 0.62
N LYS A 145 -13.22 16.47 0.07
CA LYS A 145 -12.34 16.17 -1.05
C LYS A 145 -10.91 16.42 -0.62
N PHE A 146 -10.11 15.35 -0.55
CA PHE A 146 -8.70 15.46 -0.24
C PHE A 146 -7.89 15.89 -1.46
N GLY A 147 -6.86 16.70 -1.24
CA GLY A 147 -5.94 17.08 -2.31
C GLY A 147 -5.13 15.88 -2.81
N ASP A 148 -4.51 15.18 -1.88
CA ASP A 148 -3.79 13.92 -2.14
C ASP A 148 -3.92 12.99 -0.92
N LYS A 149 -4.66 11.89 -1.05
CA LYS A 149 -4.90 10.93 0.04
C LYS A 149 -3.63 10.19 0.50
N GLY A 150 -2.63 10.10 -0.35
CA GLY A 150 -1.32 9.51 0.01
C GLY A 150 -0.34 10.52 0.61
N ASN A 151 -0.69 11.83 0.57
CA ASN A 151 0.13 12.91 1.15
C ASN A 151 -0.76 14.01 1.74
N MET A 152 -1.61 13.62 2.68
CA MET A 152 -2.57 14.53 3.32
C MET A 152 -1.87 15.60 4.14
N THR A 153 -2.38 16.83 4.04
CA THR A 153 -1.98 17.95 4.90
C THR A 153 -2.48 17.73 6.33
N LYS A 154 -1.86 18.44 7.29
CA LYS A 154 -2.31 18.35 8.69
C LYS A 154 -3.81 18.67 8.87
N PRO A 155 -4.38 19.73 8.27
CA PRO A 155 -5.82 19.98 8.37
C PRO A 155 -6.69 18.84 7.82
N GLU A 156 -6.27 18.20 6.73
CA GLU A 156 -6.98 17.04 6.16
C GLU A 156 -6.90 15.83 7.11
N ILE A 157 -5.74 15.60 7.73
CA ILE A 157 -5.59 14.55 8.75
C ILE A 157 -6.47 14.84 9.97
N ASP A 158 -6.52 16.09 10.45
CA ASP A 158 -7.37 16.46 11.58
C ASP A 158 -8.85 16.17 11.29
N ILE A 159 -9.36 16.55 10.12
CA ILE A 159 -10.74 16.26 9.67
C ILE A 159 -10.99 14.74 9.65
N LEU A 160 -10.06 13.97 9.10
CA LEU A 160 -10.15 12.50 9.03
C LEU A 160 -10.19 11.87 10.42
N VAL A 161 -9.28 12.28 11.30
CA VAL A 161 -9.16 11.74 12.67
C VAL A 161 -10.40 12.08 13.50
N ASP A 162 -10.91 13.31 13.43
CA ASP A 162 -12.13 13.70 14.12
C ASP A 162 -13.33 12.86 13.66
N PHE A 163 -13.46 12.61 12.36
CA PHE A 163 -14.49 11.74 11.81
C PHE A 163 -14.36 10.30 12.36
N LEU A 164 -13.16 9.73 12.34
CA LEU A 164 -12.92 8.37 12.85
C LEU A 164 -13.17 8.25 14.34
N ILE A 165 -12.76 9.25 15.14
CA ILE A 165 -13.05 9.31 16.57
C ILE A 165 -14.56 9.31 16.80
N LYS A 166 -15.31 10.15 16.09
CA LYS A 166 -16.76 10.20 16.17
C LYS A 166 -17.38 8.85 15.83
N LYS A 167 -16.98 8.22 14.73
CA LYS A 167 -17.47 6.89 14.32
C LYS A 167 -17.17 5.81 15.37
N LYS A 168 -15.98 5.84 15.98
CA LYS A 168 -15.61 4.95 17.07
C LYS A 168 -16.50 5.17 18.31
N GLN A 169 -16.74 6.42 18.71
CA GLN A 169 -17.60 6.77 19.84
C GLN A 169 -19.06 6.37 19.60
N GLU A 170 -19.53 6.45 18.36
CA GLU A 170 -20.86 5.97 17.95
C GLU A 170 -20.98 4.44 17.97
N GLY A 171 -19.89 3.70 18.19
CA GLY A 171 -19.87 2.24 18.15
C GLY A 171 -20.00 1.67 16.73
N HIS A 172 -19.54 2.41 15.72
CA HIS A 172 -19.61 1.99 14.33
C HIS A 172 -18.68 0.81 14.04
N PHE A 173 -17.46 0.85 14.57
CA PHE A 173 -16.48 -0.21 14.37
C PHE A 173 -16.64 -1.32 15.39
N ARG A 174 -16.60 -2.58 14.92
CA ARG A 174 -16.48 -3.77 15.77
C ARG A 174 -15.05 -3.96 16.24
N ALA A 175 -14.08 -3.76 15.34
CA ALA A 175 -12.66 -3.96 15.61
C ALA A 175 -11.76 -3.10 14.73
N PHE A 176 -10.49 -3.03 15.13
CA PHE A 176 -9.37 -2.59 14.31
C PHE A 176 -8.37 -3.75 14.26
N TRP A 177 -7.84 -4.08 13.10
CA TRP A 177 -6.94 -5.21 12.92
C TRP A 177 -5.57 -4.76 12.39
N GLU A 178 -4.52 -5.50 12.73
CA GLU A 178 -3.12 -5.17 12.40
C GLU A 178 -2.41 -6.31 11.66
N THR A 179 -2.96 -7.52 11.73
CA THR A 179 -2.32 -8.69 11.13
C THR A 179 -3.26 -9.42 10.19
N PHE A 180 -2.66 -10.11 9.21
CA PHE A 180 -3.40 -10.96 8.27
C PHE A 180 -4.38 -11.90 8.99
N GLY A 181 -3.90 -12.63 10.02
CA GLY A 181 -4.73 -13.58 10.77
C GLY A 181 -5.89 -12.91 11.50
N GLN A 182 -5.72 -11.69 12.02
CA GLN A 182 -6.82 -10.96 12.65
C GLN A 182 -7.92 -10.63 11.64
N SER A 183 -7.56 -10.15 10.43
CA SER A 183 -8.56 -9.83 9.41
C SER A 183 -9.34 -11.07 8.95
N VAL A 184 -8.65 -12.21 8.79
CA VAL A 184 -9.28 -13.50 8.46
C VAL A 184 -10.24 -13.93 9.57
N ASN A 185 -9.78 -13.93 10.82
CA ASN A 185 -10.57 -14.40 11.96
C ASN A 185 -11.84 -13.57 12.18
N LEU A 186 -11.77 -12.25 12.01
CA LEU A 186 -12.94 -11.36 12.14
C LEU A 186 -14.07 -11.71 11.14
N MET A 187 -13.70 -12.07 9.91
CA MET A 187 -14.67 -12.50 8.90
C MET A 187 -15.17 -13.93 9.19
N VAL A 188 -14.27 -14.88 9.47
CA VAL A 188 -14.62 -16.28 9.71
C VAL A 188 -15.53 -16.44 10.93
N SER A 189 -15.29 -15.66 11.99
CA SER A 189 -16.13 -15.68 13.20
C SER A 189 -17.49 -15.00 13.04
N GLY A 190 -17.73 -14.28 11.92
CA GLY A 190 -18.94 -13.49 11.71
C GLY A 190 -19.04 -12.22 12.57
N GLU A 191 -17.94 -11.82 13.21
CA GLU A 191 -17.90 -10.58 14.00
C GLU A 191 -18.06 -9.32 13.14
N VAL A 192 -17.63 -9.38 11.88
CA VAL A 192 -17.76 -8.30 10.91
C VAL A 192 -18.43 -8.79 9.63
N ALA A 193 -19.23 -7.92 9.03
CA ALA A 193 -19.83 -8.14 7.73
C ALA A 193 -18.98 -7.55 6.59
N LEU A 194 -18.20 -6.50 6.92
CA LEU A 194 -17.44 -5.70 5.99
C LEU A 194 -16.18 -5.15 6.65
N GLN A 195 -15.06 -5.15 5.94
CA GLN A 195 -13.83 -4.51 6.42
C GLN A 195 -12.91 -4.08 5.26
N SER A 196 -12.01 -3.13 5.49
CA SER A 196 -10.83 -2.99 4.62
C SER A 196 -10.04 -4.29 4.68
N MET A 197 -9.59 -4.82 3.54
CA MET A 197 -9.05 -6.17 3.51
C MET A 197 -8.04 -6.36 2.37
N TRP A 198 -7.16 -7.31 2.54
CA TRP A 198 -6.23 -7.75 1.51
C TRP A 198 -6.79 -8.94 0.72
N SER A 199 -6.59 -8.97 -0.59
CA SER A 199 -7.10 -10.05 -1.44
C SER A 199 -6.70 -11.46 -0.99
N PRO A 200 -5.46 -11.73 -0.50
CA PRO A 200 -5.13 -13.05 0.04
C PRO A 200 -5.95 -13.45 1.27
N ALA A 201 -6.37 -12.46 2.07
CA ALA A 201 -7.21 -12.73 3.24
C ALA A 201 -8.63 -13.15 2.83
N VAL A 202 -9.19 -12.57 1.76
CA VAL A 202 -10.46 -13.03 1.16
C VAL A 202 -10.35 -14.50 0.73
N THR A 203 -9.26 -14.87 0.07
CA THR A 203 -9.01 -16.28 -0.31
C THR A 203 -8.94 -17.19 0.90
N ALA A 204 -8.28 -16.76 1.99
CA ALA A 204 -8.17 -17.54 3.21
C ALA A 204 -9.54 -17.73 3.91
N VAL A 205 -10.37 -16.68 3.96
CA VAL A 205 -11.73 -16.78 4.52
C VAL A 205 -12.58 -17.77 3.73
N ASN A 206 -12.53 -17.71 2.40
CA ASN A 206 -13.24 -18.66 1.54
C ASN A 206 -12.74 -20.11 1.74
N ALA A 207 -11.46 -20.32 2.01
CA ALA A 207 -10.90 -21.64 2.31
C ALA A 207 -11.43 -22.23 3.62
N GLU A 208 -11.82 -21.38 4.59
CA GLU A 208 -12.49 -21.77 5.83
C GLU A 208 -14.00 -22.05 5.64
N GLY A 209 -14.52 -21.96 4.41
CA GLY A 209 -15.92 -22.24 4.09
C GLY A 209 -16.87 -21.08 4.37
N VAL A 210 -16.37 -19.89 4.65
CA VAL A 210 -17.17 -18.67 4.86
C VAL A 210 -17.18 -17.85 3.57
N PRO A 211 -18.35 -17.49 3.01
CA PRO A 211 -18.42 -16.67 1.82
C PRO A 211 -17.76 -15.30 2.05
N CYS A 212 -16.80 -14.96 1.22
CA CYS A 212 -16.15 -13.66 1.25
C CYS A 212 -15.88 -13.18 -0.17
N ILE A 213 -16.32 -11.96 -0.48
CA ILE A 213 -16.14 -11.31 -1.77
C ILE A 213 -15.19 -10.13 -1.62
N TYR A 214 -14.25 -10.00 -2.55
CA TYR A 214 -13.41 -8.81 -2.66
C TYR A 214 -14.14 -7.77 -3.50
N ALA A 215 -14.47 -6.63 -2.91
CA ALA A 215 -15.27 -5.60 -3.57
C ALA A 215 -14.53 -4.94 -4.73
N SER A 216 -15.28 -4.49 -5.72
CA SER A 216 -14.79 -3.67 -6.84
C SER A 216 -15.47 -2.29 -6.79
N PRO A 217 -14.99 -1.40 -5.89
CA PRO A 217 -15.63 -0.10 -5.70
C PRO A 217 -15.55 0.77 -6.95
N LYS A 218 -16.60 1.51 -7.24
CA LYS A 218 -16.66 2.44 -8.38
C LYS A 218 -15.62 3.56 -8.33
N GLU A 219 -15.14 3.90 -7.14
CA GLU A 219 -14.07 4.87 -6.91
C GLU A 219 -12.68 4.29 -7.23
N GLY A 220 -12.59 2.99 -7.51
CA GLY A 220 -11.34 2.26 -7.68
C GLY A 220 -10.81 1.67 -6.37
N MET A 221 -9.78 0.85 -6.50
CA MET A 221 -9.06 0.25 -5.37
C MET A 221 -7.87 1.12 -4.96
N ARG A 222 -7.40 0.95 -3.74
CA ARG A 222 -6.18 1.62 -3.25
C ARG A 222 -4.94 0.87 -3.72
N GLY A 223 -4.25 1.42 -4.72
CA GLY A 223 -2.98 0.85 -5.21
C GLY A 223 -1.86 0.96 -4.17
N TRP A 224 -0.98 -0.02 -4.16
CA TRP A 224 0.26 0.00 -3.39
C TRP A 224 1.38 -0.73 -4.13
N HIS A 225 2.61 -0.48 -3.74
CA HIS A 225 3.78 -1.14 -4.33
C HIS A 225 4.83 -1.47 -3.27
N GLY A 226 5.67 -2.45 -3.60
CA GLY A 226 6.86 -2.79 -2.87
C GLY A 226 8.06 -2.88 -3.81
N ALA A 227 9.23 -2.74 -3.26
CA ALA A 227 10.48 -2.73 -4.00
C ALA A 227 11.63 -3.31 -3.17
N ILE A 228 12.73 -3.62 -3.82
CA ILE A 228 13.93 -4.19 -3.20
C ILE A 228 15.06 -3.17 -3.29
N SER A 229 15.58 -2.76 -2.15
CA SER A 229 16.71 -1.83 -2.01
C SER A 229 17.99 -2.57 -1.65
N ILE A 230 19.14 -1.98 -2.02
CA ILE A 230 20.47 -2.48 -1.64
C ILE A 230 20.99 -1.64 -0.48
N SER A 231 21.48 -2.29 0.57
CA SER A 231 22.12 -1.63 1.71
C SER A 231 23.33 -0.82 1.27
N LYS A 232 23.48 0.39 1.79
CA LYS A 232 24.67 1.23 1.56
C LYS A 232 25.98 0.56 1.98
N LYS A 233 25.93 -0.43 2.86
CA LYS A 233 27.10 -1.17 3.34
C LYS A 233 27.46 -2.38 2.49
N ALA A 234 26.62 -2.76 1.54
CA ALA A 234 26.95 -3.81 0.59
C ALA A 234 28.04 -3.33 -0.38
N THR A 235 29.20 -3.96 -0.37
CA THR A 235 30.36 -3.59 -1.20
C THR A 235 31.04 -4.83 -1.77
N GLY A 236 31.84 -4.67 -2.82
CA GLY A 236 32.60 -5.77 -3.43
C GLY A 236 31.70 -6.94 -3.81
N LYS A 237 32.11 -8.16 -3.50
CA LYS A 237 31.37 -9.39 -3.82
C LYS A 237 29.93 -9.40 -3.28
N LYS A 238 29.69 -8.80 -2.12
CA LYS A 238 28.32 -8.72 -1.55
C LYS A 238 27.42 -7.82 -2.40
N LEU A 239 27.96 -6.72 -2.92
CA LEU A 239 27.22 -5.86 -3.86
C LEU A 239 26.92 -6.59 -5.17
N ASP A 240 27.88 -7.35 -5.71
CA ASP A 240 27.65 -8.13 -6.93
C ASP A 240 26.57 -9.20 -6.71
N GLN A 241 26.58 -9.87 -5.57
CA GLN A 241 25.53 -10.84 -5.18
C GLN A 241 24.16 -10.17 -5.01
N ALA A 242 24.12 -8.95 -4.46
CA ALA A 242 22.87 -8.18 -4.37
C ALA A 242 22.29 -7.89 -5.77
N TYR A 243 23.13 -7.49 -6.73
CA TYR A 243 22.67 -7.29 -8.11
C TYR A 243 22.23 -8.60 -8.78
N GLU A 244 22.90 -9.73 -8.52
CA GLU A 244 22.45 -11.03 -9.04
C GLU A 244 21.07 -11.40 -8.45
N TYR A 245 20.83 -11.13 -7.16
CA TYR A 245 19.52 -11.33 -6.56
C TYR A 245 18.43 -10.45 -7.21
N LEU A 246 18.73 -9.17 -7.46
CA LEU A 246 17.79 -8.28 -8.15
C LEU A 246 17.49 -8.75 -9.59
N ASN A 247 18.50 -9.24 -10.29
CA ASN A 247 18.34 -9.78 -11.64
C ASN A 247 17.53 -11.08 -11.64
N TRP A 248 17.77 -11.97 -10.68
CA TRP A 248 16.98 -13.19 -10.51
C TRP A 248 15.50 -12.89 -10.21
N TRP A 249 15.24 -11.82 -9.48
CA TRP A 249 13.85 -11.42 -9.15
C TRP A 249 13.04 -11.04 -10.39
N LEU A 250 13.68 -10.60 -11.46
CA LEU A 250 13.03 -10.20 -12.72
C LEU A 250 13.00 -11.32 -13.78
N ASP A 251 13.77 -12.39 -13.60
CA ASP A 251 13.79 -13.56 -14.51
C ASP A 251 12.49 -14.37 -14.36
#